data_2b1e77f4bba6c6965c17b1b292568c26
#
_entry.id   2b1e77f4bba6c6965c17b1b292568c26
#
_cell.length_a   1.000
_cell.length_b   1.000
_cell.length_c   1.000
_cell.angle_alpha   90.00
_cell.angle_beta   90.00
_cell.angle_gamma   90.00
#
_symmetry.space_group_name_H-M   'P 1'
#
loop_
_entity.id
_entity.type
_entity.pdbx_description
1 polymer ?
#
loop_
_entity_poly.entity_id
_entity_poly.type
_entity_poly.pdbx_seq_one_letter_code
_entity_poly.pdbx_strand_id
1 'polypeptide(L)'
;MNSLFIKTLVALTPHPSTYEKLKPYELLIGDWDFDWVGHNPDGTTWTVPGEWHFAWILEGRAIQDNWICPCIPLRETGKYPEGQYGTTIRFYDNTEDCVKVLWMGAVNARINLFRVTFTENRIIQLEIPAGENQGQEKWIFKDLTDDSFTWEAYHSEDHGEAWRLTQEVIAQRKNNSN
;
A
#
# COMPACT_ATOMS: atom_id res chain seq x y z
N MET A 1 -9.64 21.21 -11.97
CA MET A 1 -9.43 20.63 -13.31
C MET A 1 -10.40 19.46 -13.49
N ASN A 2 -11.46 19.62 -14.30
CA ASN A 2 -12.49 18.57 -14.51
C ASN A 2 -12.09 17.64 -15.68
N SER A 3 -10.94 16.96 -15.56
CA SER A 3 -10.50 16.00 -16.56
C SER A 3 -11.47 14.81 -16.64
N LEU A 4 -11.88 14.42 -17.84
CA LEU A 4 -12.68 13.22 -18.07
C LEU A 4 -11.95 11.97 -17.55
N PHE A 5 -10.62 11.95 -17.67
CA PHE A 5 -9.78 10.89 -17.10
C PHE A 5 -10.02 10.68 -15.60
N ILE A 6 -10.01 11.75 -14.79
CA ILE A 6 -10.25 11.64 -13.35
C ILE A 6 -11.68 11.13 -13.07
N LYS A 7 -12.68 11.63 -13.83
CA LYS A 7 -14.08 11.20 -13.66
C LYS A 7 -14.32 9.72 -14.00
N THR A 8 -13.53 9.18 -14.92
CA THR A 8 -13.62 7.76 -15.31
C THR A 8 -12.73 6.85 -14.46
N LEU A 9 -11.72 7.42 -13.79
CA LEU A 9 -10.84 6.66 -12.90
C LEU A 9 -11.47 6.42 -11.53
N VAL A 10 -11.93 7.49 -10.87
CA VAL A 10 -12.37 7.45 -9.47
C VAL A 10 -13.84 7.01 -9.37
N ALA A 11 -14.14 6.12 -8.44
CA ALA A 11 -15.48 5.71 -8.05
C ALA A 11 -15.76 6.11 -6.58
N LEU A 12 -16.99 6.53 -6.28
CA LEU A 12 -17.39 6.93 -4.92
C LEU A 12 -17.79 5.72 -4.04
N THR A 13 -18.14 4.61 -4.68
CA THR A 13 -18.63 3.40 -4.00
C THR A 13 -18.03 2.14 -4.62
N PRO A 14 -17.93 1.04 -3.86
CA PRO A 14 -17.51 -0.24 -4.41
C PRO A 14 -18.54 -0.79 -5.40
N HIS A 15 -18.08 -1.59 -6.35
CA HIS A 15 -18.95 -2.31 -7.26
C HIS A 15 -19.50 -3.58 -6.59
N PRO A 16 -20.82 -3.86 -6.66
CA PRO A 16 -21.43 -5.01 -5.96
C PRO A 16 -20.81 -6.37 -6.27
N SER A 17 -20.31 -6.58 -7.51
CA SER A 17 -19.74 -7.87 -7.91
C SER A 17 -18.38 -8.20 -7.28
N THR A 18 -17.68 -7.22 -6.75
CA THR A 18 -16.31 -7.38 -6.17
C THR A 18 -16.23 -6.94 -4.72
N TYR A 19 -17.29 -6.31 -4.19
CA TYR A 19 -17.27 -5.70 -2.86
C TYR A 19 -16.86 -6.68 -1.76
N GLU A 20 -17.52 -7.86 -1.67
CA GLU A 20 -17.24 -8.83 -0.62
C GLU A 20 -15.77 -9.31 -0.62
N LYS A 21 -15.13 -9.33 -1.79
CA LYS A 21 -13.73 -9.73 -1.93
C LYS A 21 -12.74 -8.61 -1.55
N LEU A 22 -13.14 -7.35 -1.74
CA LEU A 22 -12.32 -6.17 -1.45
C LEU A 22 -12.69 -5.48 -0.12
N LYS A 23 -13.79 -5.89 0.50
CA LYS A 23 -14.30 -5.33 1.76
C LYS A 23 -13.26 -5.23 2.89
N PRO A 24 -12.33 -6.18 3.08
CA PRO A 24 -11.30 -6.03 4.11
C PRO A 24 -10.42 -4.78 3.99
N TYR A 25 -10.38 -4.17 2.79
CA TYR A 25 -9.64 -2.91 2.56
C TYR A 25 -10.50 -1.65 2.79
N GLU A 26 -11.79 -1.78 3.10
CA GLU A 26 -12.73 -0.65 3.17
C GLU A 26 -12.30 0.41 4.19
N LEU A 27 -11.77 -0.01 5.35
CA LEU A 27 -11.26 0.90 6.38
C LEU A 27 -10.06 1.73 5.93
N LEU A 28 -9.33 1.30 4.89
CA LEU A 28 -8.20 2.06 4.34
C LEU A 28 -8.65 3.21 3.43
N ILE A 29 -9.87 3.18 2.89
CA ILE A 29 -10.35 4.23 1.97
C ILE A 29 -10.31 5.59 2.65
N GLY A 30 -9.64 6.55 2.03
CA GLY A 30 -9.45 7.92 2.51
C GLY A 30 -8.01 8.37 2.54
N ASP A 31 -7.75 9.41 3.31
CA ASP A 31 -6.47 10.12 3.38
C ASP A 31 -5.78 9.89 4.72
N TRP A 32 -4.48 9.61 4.68
CA TRP A 32 -3.68 9.23 5.83
C TRP A 32 -2.36 10.00 5.87
N ASP A 33 -1.97 10.44 7.06
CA ASP A 33 -0.60 10.82 7.37
C ASP A 33 0.09 9.64 8.06
N PHE A 34 1.39 9.45 7.81
CA PHE A 34 2.14 8.38 8.43
C PHE A 34 3.61 8.75 8.69
N ASP A 35 4.21 8.03 9.63
CA ASP A 35 5.65 7.95 9.79
C ASP A 35 6.15 6.63 9.20
N TRP A 36 7.04 6.73 8.20
CA TRP A 36 7.70 5.58 7.60
C TRP A 36 9.02 5.31 8.30
N VAL A 37 9.08 4.18 8.99
CA VAL A 37 10.27 3.75 9.73
C VAL A 37 10.96 2.64 8.95
N GLY A 38 12.23 2.83 8.62
CA GLY A 38 13.08 1.80 8.04
C GLY A 38 13.96 1.14 9.09
N HIS A 39 14.12 -0.19 8.98
CA HIS A 39 14.94 -1.01 9.86
C HIS A 39 16.17 -1.53 9.12
N ASN A 40 17.35 -1.03 9.45
CA ASN A 40 18.60 -1.47 8.85
C ASN A 40 19.08 -2.80 9.45
N PRO A 41 19.88 -3.60 8.70
CA PRO A 41 20.43 -4.87 9.21
C PRO A 41 21.31 -4.73 10.47
N ASP A 42 21.90 -3.55 10.67
CA ASP A 42 22.72 -3.25 11.86
C ASP A 42 21.91 -2.85 13.11
N GLY A 43 20.56 -2.87 13.00
CA GLY A 43 19.65 -2.51 14.07
C GLY A 43 19.36 -1.01 14.20
N THR A 44 19.95 -0.17 13.37
CA THR A 44 19.60 1.26 13.31
C THR A 44 18.30 1.48 12.56
N THR A 45 17.61 2.58 12.87
CA THR A 45 16.36 2.97 12.21
C THR A 45 16.44 4.40 11.67
N TRP A 46 15.60 4.68 10.71
CA TRP A 46 15.36 6.03 10.19
C TRP A 46 13.85 6.25 10.05
N THR A 47 13.43 7.52 10.08
CA THR A 47 12.01 7.86 9.98
C THR A 47 11.80 9.02 9.00
N VAL A 48 10.79 8.90 8.15
CA VAL A 48 10.39 9.94 7.20
C VAL A 48 8.86 10.06 7.20
N PRO A 49 8.29 11.27 7.40
CA PRO A 49 6.85 11.45 7.33
C PRO A 49 6.35 11.38 5.88
N GLY A 50 5.20 10.75 5.69
CA GLY A 50 4.57 10.55 4.39
C GLY A 50 3.07 10.74 4.41
N GLU A 51 2.48 10.57 3.24
CA GLU A 51 1.05 10.62 3.00
C GLU A 51 0.61 9.40 2.19
N TRP A 52 -0.57 8.84 2.52
CA TRP A 52 -1.12 7.69 1.81
C TRP A 52 -2.61 7.92 1.53
N HIS A 53 -2.99 7.87 0.24
CA HIS A 53 -4.34 8.19 -0.19
C HIS A 53 -4.95 6.98 -0.89
N PHE A 54 -6.09 6.48 -0.41
CA PHE A 54 -6.77 5.31 -0.97
C PHE A 54 -8.13 5.70 -1.54
N ALA A 55 -8.45 5.18 -2.71
CA ALA A 55 -9.75 5.40 -3.35
C ALA A 55 -10.24 4.16 -4.11
N TRP A 56 -11.56 4.03 -4.21
CA TRP A 56 -12.17 3.13 -5.19
C TRP A 56 -11.93 3.66 -6.60
N ILE A 57 -11.60 2.78 -7.53
CA ILE A 57 -11.38 3.09 -8.94
C ILE A 57 -12.12 2.10 -9.85
N LEU A 58 -12.16 2.41 -11.16
CA LEU A 58 -12.69 1.51 -12.20
C LEU A 58 -14.10 1.01 -11.86
N GLU A 59 -15.03 1.95 -11.67
CA GLU A 59 -16.42 1.68 -11.24
C GLU A 59 -16.51 0.98 -9.87
N GLY A 60 -15.49 1.11 -9.01
CA GLY A 60 -15.43 0.45 -7.72
C GLY A 60 -14.99 -1.00 -7.76
N ARG A 61 -14.45 -1.49 -8.89
CA ARG A 61 -13.97 -2.86 -9.07
C ARG A 61 -12.55 -3.07 -8.57
N ALA A 62 -11.84 -1.98 -8.28
CA ALA A 62 -10.49 -1.99 -7.75
C ALA A 62 -10.30 -0.88 -6.72
N ILE A 63 -9.24 -0.99 -5.93
CA ILE A 63 -8.78 0.05 -5.02
C ILE A 63 -7.40 0.48 -5.46
N GLN A 64 -7.19 1.78 -5.59
CA GLN A 64 -5.88 2.36 -5.83
C GLN A 64 -5.44 3.17 -4.63
N ASP A 65 -4.18 3.12 -4.30
CA ASP A 65 -3.56 4.09 -3.41
C ASP A 65 -2.42 4.83 -4.08
N ASN A 66 -2.11 6.02 -3.52
CA ASN A 66 -0.91 6.78 -3.81
C ASN A 66 -0.10 6.92 -2.53
N TRP A 67 1.09 6.36 -2.56
CA TRP A 67 2.12 6.49 -1.52
C TRP A 67 3.03 7.66 -1.85
N ILE A 68 3.14 8.62 -0.95
CA ILE A 68 3.94 9.83 -1.12
C ILE A 68 4.84 9.97 0.10
N CYS A 69 6.13 9.69 -0.04
CA CYS A 69 7.09 9.81 1.04
C CYS A 69 8.43 10.39 0.53
N PRO A 70 8.91 11.51 1.08
CA PRO A 70 8.28 12.34 2.11
C PRO A 70 6.95 12.96 1.65
N CYS A 71 6.16 13.43 2.62
CA CYS A 71 4.89 14.13 2.35
C CYS A 71 5.08 15.36 1.45
N ILE A 72 4.02 15.79 0.76
CA ILE A 72 4.08 16.87 -0.25
C ILE A 72 4.78 18.14 0.28
N PRO A 73 4.44 18.68 1.47
CA PRO A 73 5.10 19.88 1.97
C PRO A 73 6.62 19.74 2.15
N LEU A 74 7.10 18.55 2.54
CA LEU A 74 8.54 18.30 2.71
C LEU A 74 9.26 18.07 1.39
N ARG A 75 8.59 17.53 0.37
CA ARG A 75 9.16 17.38 -0.98
C ARG A 75 9.54 18.74 -1.58
N GLU A 76 8.70 19.75 -1.36
CA GLU A 76 8.93 21.11 -1.86
C GLU A 76 10.18 21.77 -1.25
N THR A 77 10.63 21.30 -0.09
CA THR A 77 11.86 21.82 0.56
C THR A 77 13.16 21.32 -0.10
N GLY A 78 13.09 20.28 -0.93
CA GLY A 78 14.27 19.63 -1.51
C GLY A 78 15.14 18.86 -0.51
N LYS A 79 14.72 18.74 0.75
CA LYS A 79 15.47 18.05 1.82
C LYS A 79 15.59 16.53 1.58
N TYR A 80 14.65 15.96 0.85
CA TYR A 80 14.58 14.52 0.60
C TYR A 80 14.45 14.26 -0.92
N PRO A 81 15.53 14.40 -1.70
CA PRO A 81 15.46 14.31 -3.15
C PRO A 81 15.09 12.90 -3.66
N GLU A 82 15.40 11.87 -2.88
CA GLU A 82 15.21 10.45 -3.27
C GLU A 82 13.96 9.81 -2.66
N GLY A 83 12.99 10.61 -2.25
CA GLY A 83 11.73 10.09 -1.70
C GLY A 83 10.99 9.19 -2.67
N GLN A 84 10.14 8.33 -2.14
CA GLN A 84 9.27 7.47 -2.94
C GLN A 84 7.98 8.20 -3.33
N TYR A 85 7.52 7.97 -4.55
CA TYR A 85 6.20 8.33 -5.03
C TYR A 85 5.72 7.20 -5.94
N GLY A 86 4.80 6.42 -5.43
CA GLY A 86 4.32 5.23 -6.11
C GLY A 86 2.82 5.01 -5.92
N THR A 87 2.33 3.98 -6.54
CA THR A 87 0.92 3.62 -6.48
C THR A 87 0.76 2.11 -6.36
N THR A 88 -0.30 1.69 -5.67
CA THR A 88 -0.72 0.30 -5.63
C THR A 88 -2.13 0.17 -6.21
N ILE A 89 -2.37 -0.87 -7.01
CA ILE A 89 -3.70 -1.23 -7.48
C ILE A 89 -4.05 -2.61 -6.93
N ARG A 90 -5.22 -2.73 -6.26
CA ARG A 90 -5.77 -3.96 -5.71
C ARG A 90 -7.03 -4.33 -6.46
N PHE A 91 -7.11 -5.55 -6.95
CA PHE A 91 -8.29 -6.04 -7.67
C PHE A 91 -8.52 -7.53 -7.40
N TYR A 92 -9.77 -7.96 -7.58
CA TYR A 92 -10.13 -9.36 -7.48
C TYR A 92 -9.92 -10.05 -8.82
N ASP A 93 -9.10 -11.11 -8.82
CA ASP A 93 -8.92 -12.02 -9.94
C ASP A 93 -9.90 -13.18 -9.79
N ASN A 94 -10.94 -13.19 -10.63
CA ASN A 94 -11.99 -14.21 -10.61
C ASN A 94 -11.55 -15.57 -11.19
N THR A 95 -10.43 -15.61 -11.89
CA THR A 95 -9.86 -16.85 -12.44
C THR A 95 -9.14 -17.65 -11.36
N GLU A 96 -8.39 -16.94 -10.51
CA GLU A 96 -7.62 -17.54 -9.43
C GLU A 96 -8.33 -17.47 -8.07
N ASP A 97 -9.53 -16.89 -8.00
CA ASP A 97 -10.32 -16.62 -6.77
C ASP A 97 -9.47 -15.99 -5.66
N CYS A 98 -8.71 -14.93 -6.01
CA CYS A 98 -7.87 -14.23 -5.04
C CYS A 98 -7.83 -12.74 -5.34
N VAL A 99 -7.45 -11.94 -4.34
CA VAL A 99 -7.08 -10.54 -4.57
C VAL A 99 -5.61 -10.47 -4.95
N LYS A 100 -5.33 -9.73 -6.02
CA LYS A 100 -3.98 -9.39 -6.48
C LYS A 100 -3.69 -7.93 -6.21
N VAL A 101 -2.41 -7.65 -5.97
CA VAL A 101 -1.91 -6.30 -5.71
C VAL A 101 -0.72 -6.04 -6.60
N LEU A 102 -0.77 -4.96 -7.35
CA LEU A 102 0.35 -4.45 -8.15
C LEU A 102 0.88 -3.18 -7.50
N TRP A 103 2.16 -3.17 -7.10
CA TRP A 103 2.89 -1.98 -6.72
C TRP A 103 3.73 -1.46 -7.88
N MET A 104 3.71 -0.14 -8.08
CA MET A 104 4.58 0.56 -8.99
C MET A 104 5.25 1.74 -8.28
N GLY A 105 6.56 1.64 -8.05
CA GLY A 105 7.40 2.72 -7.53
C GLY A 105 8.11 3.44 -8.67
N ALA A 106 7.55 4.57 -9.13
CA ALA A 106 8.06 5.28 -10.30
C ALA A 106 9.46 5.88 -10.09
N VAL A 107 9.81 6.24 -8.84
CA VAL A 107 11.11 6.85 -8.51
C VAL A 107 12.26 5.82 -8.59
N ASN A 108 12.02 4.60 -8.14
CA ASN A 108 13.05 3.55 -8.09
C ASN A 108 12.85 2.47 -9.18
N ALA A 109 11.93 2.68 -10.12
CA ALA A 109 11.60 1.77 -11.22
C ALA A 109 11.24 0.35 -10.73
N ARG A 110 10.58 0.24 -9.58
CA ARG A 110 10.22 -1.03 -8.94
C ARG A 110 8.78 -1.41 -9.25
N ILE A 111 8.58 -2.67 -9.60
CA ILE A 111 7.26 -3.30 -9.77
C ILE A 111 7.24 -4.58 -8.94
N ASN A 112 6.21 -4.75 -8.11
CA ASN A 112 5.97 -5.97 -7.35
C ASN A 112 4.53 -6.42 -7.57
N LEU A 113 4.32 -7.72 -7.68
CA LEU A 113 3.02 -8.36 -7.76
C LEU A 113 2.82 -9.23 -6.51
N PHE A 114 1.67 -9.09 -5.84
CA PHE A 114 1.36 -9.85 -4.63
C PHE A 114 0.05 -10.61 -4.79
N ARG A 115 -0.04 -11.74 -4.09
CA ARG A 115 -1.28 -12.45 -3.76
C ARG A 115 -1.67 -12.13 -2.33
N VAL A 116 -2.97 -11.95 -2.09
CA VAL A 116 -3.50 -11.54 -0.79
C VAL A 116 -4.15 -12.72 -0.07
N THR A 117 -3.90 -12.80 1.23
CA THR A 117 -4.62 -13.64 2.19
C THR A 117 -5.20 -12.76 3.28
N PHE A 118 -6.48 -12.96 3.58
CA PHE A 118 -7.17 -12.27 4.67
C PHE A 118 -7.25 -13.20 5.90
N THR A 119 -6.98 -12.65 7.07
CA THR A 119 -7.25 -13.26 8.36
C THR A 119 -8.18 -12.34 9.15
N GLU A 120 -8.65 -12.77 10.32
CA GLU A 120 -9.55 -11.98 11.16
C GLU A 120 -9.04 -10.55 11.41
N ASN A 121 -7.72 -10.38 11.61
CA ASN A 121 -7.12 -9.11 12.04
C ASN A 121 -5.99 -8.60 11.12
N ARG A 122 -5.78 -9.23 9.95
CA ARG A 122 -4.66 -8.86 9.06
C ARG A 122 -5.00 -9.03 7.59
N ILE A 123 -4.43 -8.13 6.78
CA ILE A 123 -4.38 -8.27 5.33
C ILE A 123 -2.92 -8.59 4.99
N ILE A 124 -2.66 -9.80 4.54
CA ILE A 124 -1.31 -10.30 4.22
C ILE A 124 -1.15 -10.32 2.70
N GLN A 125 -0.19 -9.56 2.20
CA GLN A 125 0.18 -9.48 0.80
C GLN A 125 1.53 -10.16 0.63
N LEU A 126 1.54 -11.34 0.02
CA LEU A 126 2.77 -12.11 -0.23
C LEU A 126 3.18 -11.93 -1.68
N GLU A 127 4.40 -11.47 -1.91
CA GLU A 127 4.93 -11.25 -3.24
C GLU A 127 4.99 -12.57 -4.04
N ILE A 128 4.62 -12.46 -5.31
CA ILE A 128 4.83 -13.50 -6.32
C ILE A 128 6.20 -13.22 -6.94
N PRO A 129 7.24 -14.01 -6.63
CA PRO A 129 8.58 -13.72 -7.13
C PRO A 129 8.64 -13.76 -8.66
N ALA A 130 9.38 -12.83 -9.26
CA ALA A 130 9.59 -12.80 -10.72
C ALA A 130 10.62 -13.86 -11.21
N GLY A 131 11.35 -14.51 -10.30
CA GLY A 131 12.36 -15.53 -10.61
C GLY A 131 12.76 -16.37 -9.40
N GLU A 132 13.36 -17.53 -9.65
CA GLU A 132 13.67 -18.56 -8.64
C GLU A 132 14.73 -18.16 -7.60
N ASN A 133 15.56 -17.14 -7.88
CA ASN A 133 16.67 -16.73 -7.00
C ASN A 133 16.50 -15.31 -6.46
N GLN A 134 15.28 -14.79 -6.44
CA GLN A 134 15.00 -13.47 -5.88
C GLN A 134 14.45 -13.61 -4.46
N GLY A 135 14.84 -12.69 -3.58
CA GLY A 135 14.20 -12.54 -2.29
C GLY A 135 12.69 -12.25 -2.45
N GLN A 136 11.94 -12.43 -1.39
CA GLN A 136 10.49 -12.27 -1.40
C GLN A 136 10.08 -11.21 -0.39
N GLU A 137 9.11 -10.38 -0.76
CA GLU A 137 8.49 -9.38 0.12
C GLU A 137 7.16 -9.91 0.69
N LYS A 138 6.89 -9.52 1.92
CA LYS A 138 5.59 -9.74 2.57
C LYS A 138 5.15 -8.45 3.23
N TRP A 139 3.98 -7.92 2.84
CA TRP A 139 3.39 -6.73 3.40
C TRP A 139 2.16 -7.09 4.21
N ILE A 140 2.01 -6.48 5.38
CA ILE A 140 0.93 -6.79 6.32
C ILE A 140 0.27 -5.48 6.76
N PHE A 141 -1.04 -5.36 6.55
CA PHE A 141 -1.86 -4.37 7.25
C PHE A 141 -2.48 -5.04 8.47
N LYS A 142 -2.42 -4.37 9.61
CA LYS A 142 -2.97 -4.83 10.90
C LYS A 142 -3.46 -3.66 11.74
N ASP A 143 -4.16 -3.97 12.82
CA ASP A 143 -4.68 -2.98 13.78
C ASP A 143 -5.53 -1.89 13.11
N LEU A 144 -6.34 -2.31 12.09
CA LEU A 144 -7.17 -1.41 11.31
C LEU A 144 -8.34 -0.90 12.16
N THR A 145 -8.46 0.42 12.23
CA THR A 145 -9.58 1.14 12.85
C THR A 145 -10.06 2.25 11.90
N ASP A 146 -11.10 2.99 12.30
CA ASP A 146 -11.56 4.14 11.52
C ASP A 146 -10.49 5.25 11.43
N ASP A 147 -9.62 5.37 12.43
CA ASP A 147 -8.68 6.48 12.58
C ASP A 147 -7.20 6.10 12.44
N SER A 148 -6.86 4.81 12.46
CA SER A 148 -5.47 4.36 12.43
C SER A 148 -5.30 2.97 11.84
N PHE A 149 -4.10 2.68 11.35
CA PHE A 149 -3.64 1.33 11.04
C PHE A 149 -2.11 1.23 11.14
N THR A 150 -1.62 0.01 11.26
CA THR A 150 -0.20 -0.33 11.13
C THR A 150 0.02 -1.10 9.81
N TRP A 151 1.10 -0.78 9.10
CA TRP A 151 1.59 -1.55 7.97
C TRP A 151 3.04 -1.93 8.20
N GLU A 152 3.38 -3.17 7.84
CA GLU A 152 4.73 -3.72 7.98
C GLU A 152 5.18 -4.36 6.67
N ALA A 153 6.46 -4.18 6.33
CA ALA A 153 7.11 -4.89 5.24
C ALA A 153 8.22 -5.79 5.77
N TYR A 154 8.21 -7.03 5.33
CA TYR A 154 9.19 -8.05 5.64
C TYR A 154 9.87 -8.51 4.36
N HIS A 155 11.17 -8.79 4.47
CA HIS A 155 11.97 -9.38 3.41
C HIS A 155 12.49 -10.76 3.84
N SER A 156 12.44 -11.71 2.91
CA SER A 156 13.02 -13.04 3.04
C SER A 156 14.02 -13.26 1.92
N GLU A 157 15.21 -13.77 2.24
CA GLU A 157 16.24 -14.18 1.27
C GLU A 157 16.19 -15.70 0.95
N ASP A 158 15.40 -16.45 1.74
CA ASP A 158 15.33 -17.91 1.75
C ASP A 158 13.94 -18.46 1.37
N HIS A 159 13.25 -17.78 0.45
CA HIS A 159 11.92 -18.17 -0.05
C HIS A 159 10.82 -18.29 1.02
N GLY A 160 10.92 -17.48 2.07
CA GLY A 160 9.89 -17.37 3.09
C GLY A 160 10.11 -18.26 4.31
N GLU A 161 11.27 -18.90 4.49
CA GLU A 161 11.61 -19.65 5.70
C GLU A 161 11.88 -18.69 6.87
N ALA A 162 12.65 -17.62 6.64
CA ALA A 162 12.90 -16.56 7.62
C ALA A 162 12.48 -15.19 7.08
N TRP A 163 11.92 -14.35 7.97
CA TRP A 163 11.43 -13.03 7.63
C TRP A 163 12.03 -11.96 8.52
N ARG A 164 12.65 -10.95 7.93
CA ARG A 164 13.18 -9.80 8.63
C ARG A 164 12.29 -8.59 8.38
N LEU A 165 11.83 -7.91 9.43
CA LEU A 165 11.16 -6.61 9.32
C LEU A 165 12.11 -5.60 8.70
N THR A 166 11.69 -4.96 7.63
CA THR A 166 12.47 -3.95 6.89
C THR A 166 11.87 -2.56 7.01
N GLN A 167 10.55 -2.48 7.10
CA GLN A 167 9.83 -1.22 7.14
C GLN A 167 8.57 -1.36 7.99
N GLU A 168 8.20 -0.25 8.63
CA GLU A 168 6.97 -0.12 9.40
C GLU A 168 6.34 1.26 9.14
N VAL A 169 5.03 1.30 9.16
CA VAL A 169 4.23 2.52 9.09
C VAL A 169 3.19 2.49 10.20
N ILE A 170 3.09 3.59 10.93
CA ILE A 170 1.95 3.90 11.80
C ILE A 170 1.20 5.05 11.15
N ALA A 171 0.00 4.76 10.64
CA ALA A 171 -0.83 5.72 9.93
C ALA A 171 -1.95 6.27 10.81
N GLN A 172 -2.21 7.56 10.63
CA GLN A 172 -3.34 8.26 11.24
C GLN A 172 -4.20 8.90 10.15
N ARG A 173 -5.53 8.78 10.28
CA ARG A 173 -6.44 9.40 9.31
C ARG A 173 -6.30 10.91 9.33
N LYS A 174 -6.18 11.52 8.14
CA LYS A 174 -6.18 12.99 8.02
C LYS A 174 -7.53 13.54 8.50
N ASN A 175 -7.50 14.42 9.48
CA ASN A 175 -8.67 15.22 9.82
C ASN A 175 -8.89 16.21 8.66
N ASN A 176 -9.93 16.00 7.87
CA ASN A 176 -10.40 17.00 6.92
C ASN A 176 -10.94 18.19 7.72
N SER A 177 -10.05 19.10 8.12
CA SER A 177 -10.46 20.40 8.61
C SER A 177 -11.08 21.13 7.41
N ASN A 178 -12.41 21.25 7.41
CA ASN A 178 -13.18 22.05 6.44
C ASN A 178 -12.72 23.52 6.46
#